data_d3ac6a3533ca4686f8f007e2857b2774
#
_entry.id   d3ac6a3533ca4686f8f007e2857b2774
#
_cell.length_a   1.000
_cell.length_b   1.000
_cell.length_c   1.000
_cell.angle_alpha   90.00
_cell.angle_beta   90.00
_cell.angle_gamma   90.00
#
_symmetry.space_group_name_H-M   'P 1'
#
loop_
_entity.id
_entity.type
_entity.pdbx_description
1 polymer ?
#
loop_
_entity_poly.entity_id
_entity_poly.type
_entity_poly.pdbx_seq_one_letter_code
_entity_poly.pdbx_strand_id
1 'polypeptide(L)'
;SPDTRIDGWDACSGYYYADSTINGFSHTHVSGTGCCDYGDVLLMPTVGKQQYRTTDPQSQRLAYASSFSHKNEIAEPGYYSVFLDTYQVKAEISSTKRGAIHRYTFPENTESGFIIDLDYSLQRQTNSEMEIEVISDTEICGHKKTTYWAFDQYINFYAKFSKPFSYTLVTDSITMDNGKRLPVCKALLHFNTSKDEQVLVKVGVSAVDIAGARKNVESEIPGWDFEKVRKDARTAWNEYLSKIDITTSDKEDKAIFYTALYHTGISPNLFTDADGRYLGMDLEVHQGDTLNPIYTVFSLWDTFRA
;
A
#
# COMPACT_ATOMS: atom_id res chain seq x y z
N SER A 1 2.42 2.65 -0.79
CA SER A 1 3.80 3.04 -0.46
C SER A 1 4.76 1.89 -0.66
N PRO A 2 6.05 2.11 -0.97
CA PRO A 2 7.04 1.04 -1.04
C PRO A 2 7.40 0.54 0.35
N ASP A 3 7.59 -0.78 0.49
CA ASP A 3 8.09 -1.40 1.70
C ASP A 3 9.46 -2.01 1.43
N THR A 4 10.48 -1.51 2.11
CA THR A 4 11.87 -1.98 1.98
C THR A 4 12.27 -2.90 3.13
N ARG A 5 11.58 -2.77 4.27
CA ARG A 5 11.87 -3.48 5.52
C ARG A 5 10.58 -3.98 6.17
N ILE A 6 10.63 -5.13 6.85
CA ILE A 6 9.45 -5.74 7.48
C ILE A 6 9.31 -5.29 8.93
N ASP A 7 10.42 -5.14 9.64
CA ASP A 7 10.44 -4.70 11.04
C ASP A 7 11.66 -3.83 11.34
N GLY A 8 11.66 -3.20 12.50
CA GLY A 8 12.73 -2.32 12.96
C GLY A 8 12.19 -0.95 13.36
N TRP A 9 12.75 -0.39 14.42
CA TRP A 9 12.32 0.88 15.00
C TRP A 9 12.36 2.07 14.02
N ASP A 10 13.37 2.13 13.17
CA ASP A 10 13.64 3.20 12.23
C ASP A 10 12.95 3.02 10.87
N ALA A 11 12.20 1.94 10.71
CA ALA A 11 11.46 1.63 9.48
C ALA A 11 9.98 1.27 9.74
N CYS A 12 9.38 1.84 10.77
CA CYS A 12 7.99 1.54 11.17
C CYS A 12 6.96 1.84 10.10
N SER A 13 7.25 2.76 9.18
CA SER A 13 6.42 3.07 8.02
C SER A 13 6.68 2.17 6.80
N GLY A 14 7.48 1.12 6.96
CA GLY A 14 7.82 0.15 5.91
C GLY A 14 9.00 0.54 5.03
N TYR A 15 9.37 1.81 4.95
CA TYR A 15 10.46 2.31 4.12
C TYR A 15 11.65 2.78 4.95
N TYR A 16 12.84 2.32 4.57
CA TYR A 16 14.11 2.79 5.13
C TYR A 16 15.07 3.18 4.00
N TYR A 17 15.52 4.44 4.00
CA TYR A 17 16.27 5.02 2.88
C TYR A 17 17.59 4.31 2.56
N ALA A 18 18.27 3.72 3.55
CA ALA A 18 19.53 3.01 3.28
C ALA A 18 19.36 1.62 2.67
N ASP A 19 18.12 1.13 2.54
CA ASP A 19 17.86 -0.16 1.92
C ASP A 19 17.99 -0.07 0.38
N SER A 20 18.34 -1.19 -0.23
CA SER A 20 18.50 -1.32 -1.69
C SER A 20 17.56 -2.37 -2.30
N THR A 21 16.55 -2.81 -1.52
CA THR A 21 15.54 -3.76 -1.96
C THR A 21 14.15 -3.31 -1.57
N ILE A 22 13.17 -3.53 -2.46
CA ILE A 22 11.74 -3.31 -2.21
C ILE A 22 11.05 -4.67 -2.15
N ASN A 23 10.30 -4.90 -1.07
CA ASN A 23 9.49 -6.10 -0.86
C ASN A 23 8.17 -6.04 -1.64
N GLY A 24 7.65 -4.85 -1.87
CA GLY A 24 6.42 -4.58 -2.60
C GLY A 24 5.82 -3.23 -2.21
N PHE A 25 4.55 -3.06 -2.54
CA PHE A 25 3.81 -1.83 -2.31
C PHE A 25 2.56 -2.12 -1.48
N SER A 26 2.60 -1.84 -0.18
CA SER A 26 1.45 -2.02 0.69
C SER A 26 0.54 -0.78 0.71
N HIS A 27 -0.69 -0.95 1.20
CA HIS A 27 -1.76 0.05 1.06
C HIS A 27 -2.16 0.71 2.38
N THR A 28 -1.60 0.28 3.50
CA THR A 28 -1.82 0.87 4.82
C THR A 28 -0.48 1.08 5.52
N HIS A 29 -0.27 2.25 6.14
CA HIS A 29 0.95 2.59 6.88
C HIS A 29 0.64 3.50 8.04
N VAL A 30 1.45 3.40 9.10
CA VAL A 30 1.60 4.47 10.08
C VAL A 30 2.71 5.42 9.63
N SER A 31 2.63 6.67 10.07
CA SER A 31 3.65 7.68 9.78
C SER A 31 4.75 7.69 10.84
N GLY A 32 5.99 7.88 10.40
CA GLY A 32 7.12 8.13 11.28
C GLY A 32 7.80 6.88 11.81
N THR A 33 8.52 7.05 12.92
CA THR A 33 9.24 6.00 13.65
C THR A 33 8.51 5.62 14.93
N GLY A 34 8.84 4.48 15.51
CA GLY A 34 8.26 3.98 16.76
C GLY A 34 7.69 2.59 16.62
N CYS A 35 6.39 2.44 16.79
CA CYS A 35 5.73 1.13 16.68
C CYS A 35 5.25 0.91 15.25
N CYS A 36 5.76 -0.14 14.61
CA CYS A 36 5.21 -0.59 13.33
C CYS A 36 3.81 -1.15 13.55
N ASP A 37 2.91 -0.80 12.66
CA ASP A 37 1.59 -1.42 12.52
C ASP A 37 1.16 -1.32 11.05
N TYR A 38 0.09 -2.00 10.64
CA TYR A 38 -0.36 -2.00 9.25
C TYR A 38 0.62 -2.72 8.28
N GLY A 39 0.77 -2.19 7.08
CA GLY A 39 1.51 -2.83 5.99
C GLY A 39 0.65 -3.85 5.26
N ASP A 40 -0.65 -3.59 5.14
CA ASP A 40 -1.60 -4.55 4.63
C ASP A 40 -1.70 -4.50 3.11
N VAL A 41 -2.09 -5.64 2.52
CA VAL A 41 -2.35 -5.82 1.08
C VAL A 41 -1.13 -5.42 0.26
N LEU A 42 -0.07 -6.24 0.35
CA LEU A 42 1.14 -6.01 -0.42
C LEU A 42 0.95 -6.46 -1.86
N LEU A 43 1.27 -5.59 -2.81
CA LEU A 43 1.27 -5.86 -4.24
C LEU A 43 2.70 -5.77 -4.77
N MET A 44 3.16 -6.80 -5.50
CA MET A 44 4.48 -6.81 -6.14
C MET A 44 4.38 -7.27 -7.59
N PRO A 45 4.81 -6.46 -8.59
CA PRO A 45 4.94 -6.90 -9.97
C PRO A 45 6.12 -7.86 -10.09
N THR A 46 5.97 -8.88 -10.93
CA THR A 46 7.00 -9.91 -11.15
C THR A 46 7.14 -10.23 -12.63
N VAL A 47 8.33 -10.68 -13.01
CA VAL A 47 8.64 -11.22 -14.35
C VAL A 47 9.40 -12.51 -14.17
N GLY A 48 9.01 -13.56 -14.89
CA GLY A 48 9.53 -14.90 -14.74
C GLY A 48 8.84 -15.70 -13.62
N LYS A 49 9.42 -16.84 -13.27
CA LYS A 49 8.84 -17.74 -12.28
C LYS A 49 8.68 -17.07 -10.92
N GLN A 50 7.46 -17.00 -10.44
CA GLN A 50 7.13 -16.38 -9.14
C GLN A 50 7.62 -17.26 -7.98
N GLN A 51 8.47 -16.67 -7.15
CA GLN A 51 8.93 -17.26 -5.89
C GLN A 51 8.23 -16.55 -4.73
N TYR A 52 7.29 -17.19 -4.09
CA TYR A 52 6.41 -16.59 -3.09
C TYR A 52 6.69 -17.05 -1.66
N ARG A 53 7.60 -18.00 -1.46
CA ARG A 53 7.96 -18.53 -0.13
C ARG A 53 9.31 -17.99 0.31
N THR A 54 9.33 -17.20 1.36
CA THR A 54 10.56 -16.77 2.02
C THR A 54 11.04 -17.91 2.93
N THR A 55 12.25 -18.38 2.71
CA THR A 55 12.83 -19.51 3.44
C THR A 55 13.40 -19.12 4.79
N ASP A 56 13.84 -17.86 4.93
CA ASP A 56 14.31 -17.30 6.21
C ASP A 56 13.25 -16.40 6.82
N PRO A 57 12.60 -16.85 7.92
CA PRO A 57 11.55 -16.08 8.57
C PRO A 57 12.03 -14.78 9.24
N GLN A 58 13.33 -14.63 9.47
CA GLN A 58 13.92 -13.42 10.05
C GLN A 58 14.41 -12.44 8.97
N SER A 59 14.36 -12.84 7.71
CA SER A 59 14.79 -11.99 6.60
C SER A 59 13.94 -10.73 6.51
N GLN A 60 14.59 -9.58 6.37
CA GLN A 60 13.93 -8.32 5.99
C GLN A 60 13.51 -8.29 4.51
N ARG A 61 13.94 -9.30 3.74
CA ARG A 61 13.71 -9.42 2.31
C ARG A 61 12.82 -10.62 2.01
N LEU A 62 11.72 -10.38 1.31
CA LEU A 62 10.85 -11.45 0.81
C LEU A 62 11.45 -12.14 -0.42
N ALA A 63 11.02 -13.37 -0.68
CA ALA A 63 11.53 -14.17 -1.80
C ALA A 63 11.31 -13.51 -3.18
N TYR A 64 10.31 -12.66 -3.28
CA TYR A 64 9.96 -11.91 -4.49
C TYR A 64 10.39 -10.43 -4.45
N ALA A 65 11.20 -10.01 -3.48
CA ALA A 65 11.69 -8.64 -3.41
C ALA A 65 12.59 -8.31 -4.61
N SER A 66 12.55 -7.05 -5.03
CA SER A 66 13.42 -6.53 -6.10
C SER A 66 14.49 -5.61 -5.56
N SER A 67 15.69 -5.68 -6.12
CA SER A 67 16.67 -4.62 -5.97
C SER A 67 16.21 -3.34 -6.68
N PHE A 68 16.66 -2.19 -6.20
CA PHE A 68 16.42 -0.87 -6.80
C PHE A 68 17.58 0.09 -6.51
N SER A 69 17.56 1.22 -7.16
CA SER A 69 18.53 2.31 -6.94
C SER A 69 17.80 3.65 -6.78
N HIS A 70 18.17 4.44 -5.78
CA HIS A 70 17.67 5.80 -5.57
C HIS A 70 17.92 6.73 -6.77
N LYS A 71 18.84 6.39 -7.69
CA LYS A 71 19.02 7.13 -8.93
C LYS A 71 17.80 7.06 -9.87
N ASN A 72 17.00 5.99 -9.71
CA ASN A 72 15.81 5.71 -10.50
C ASN A 72 14.54 5.76 -9.64
N GLU A 73 14.61 6.48 -8.53
CA GLU A 73 13.50 6.66 -7.59
C GLU A 73 13.06 8.13 -7.56
N ILE A 74 11.76 8.35 -7.51
CA ILE A 74 11.15 9.67 -7.36
C ILE A 74 10.08 9.56 -6.27
N ALA A 75 10.16 10.43 -5.27
CA ALA A 75 9.15 10.58 -4.24
C ALA A 75 8.70 12.05 -4.17
N GLU A 76 7.44 12.29 -4.44
CA GLU A 76 6.80 13.60 -4.35
C GLU A 76 5.47 13.45 -3.60
N PRO A 77 4.95 14.48 -2.93
CA PRO A 77 3.60 14.42 -2.36
C PRO A 77 2.56 13.99 -3.39
N GLY A 78 1.91 12.84 -3.15
CA GLY A 78 0.92 12.26 -4.06
C GLY A 78 1.48 11.42 -5.22
N TYR A 79 2.79 11.24 -5.32
CA TYR A 79 3.39 10.42 -6.39
C TYR A 79 4.68 9.73 -5.94
N TYR A 80 4.78 8.45 -6.29
CA TYR A 80 6.01 7.66 -6.13
C TYR A 80 6.32 6.91 -7.42
N SER A 81 7.61 6.81 -7.75
CA SER A 81 8.09 6.02 -8.90
C SER A 81 9.43 5.40 -8.60
N VAL A 82 9.62 4.15 -9.04
CA VAL A 82 10.88 3.43 -8.91
C VAL A 82 11.05 2.43 -10.05
N PHE A 83 12.30 2.14 -10.42
CA PHE A 83 12.63 1.05 -11.32
C PHE A 83 13.06 -0.18 -10.51
N LEU A 84 12.37 -1.29 -10.70
CA LEU A 84 12.61 -2.58 -10.06
C LEU A 84 13.60 -3.38 -10.88
N ASP A 85 14.87 -3.35 -10.45
CA ASP A 85 16.00 -3.89 -11.24
C ASP A 85 15.89 -5.41 -11.49
N THR A 86 15.40 -6.18 -10.49
CA THR A 86 15.24 -7.64 -10.61
C THR A 86 14.26 -8.01 -11.72
N TYR A 87 13.19 -7.26 -11.88
CA TYR A 87 12.09 -7.55 -12.80
C TYR A 87 12.11 -6.68 -14.04
N GLN A 88 12.99 -5.67 -14.10
CA GLN A 88 13.02 -4.68 -15.18
C GLN A 88 11.65 -4.00 -15.38
N VAL A 89 10.95 -3.72 -14.29
CA VAL A 89 9.63 -3.10 -14.27
C VAL A 89 9.74 -1.70 -13.67
N LYS A 90 9.20 -0.70 -14.37
CA LYS A 90 8.99 0.61 -13.77
C LYS A 90 7.65 0.61 -13.04
N ALA A 91 7.66 0.88 -11.74
CA ALA A 91 6.48 1.07 -10.91
C ALA A 91 6.22 2.56 -10.68
N GLU A 92 4.98 3.00 -10.86
CA GLU A 92 4.51 4.35 -10.60
C GLU A 92 3.20 4.26 -9.81
N ILE A 93 3.08 5.06 -8.75
CA ILE A 93 1.94 5.01 -7.84
C ILE A 93 1.45 6.43 -7.55
N SER A 94 0.15 6.60 -7.60
CA SER A 94 -0.53 7.79 -7.10
C SER A 94 -1.78 7.39 -6.32
N SER A 95 -2.29 8.26 -5.47
CA SER A 95 -3.39 7.93 -4.58
C SER A 95 -4.43 9.06 -4.52
N THR A 96 -5.62 8.66 -4.15
CA THR A 96 -6.72 9.52 -3.70
C THR A 96 -6.87 9.39 -2.18
N LYS A 97 -7.98 9.86 -1.62
CA LYS A 97 -8.21 9.78 -0.17
C LYS A 97 -8.42 8.35 0.34
N ARG A 98 -8.99 7.44 -0.49
CA ARG A 98 -9.41 6.08 -0.10
C ARG A 98 -8.94 5.00 -1.06
N GLY A 99 -8.25 5.37 -2.13
CA GLY A 99 -7.79 4.44 -3.14
C GLY A 99 -6.43 4.80 -3.71
N ALA A 100 -5.85 3.88 -4.44
CA ALA A 100 -4.62 4.09 -5.18
C ALA A 100 -4.75 3.61 -6.62
N ILE A 101 -4.01 4.25 -7.52
CA ILE A 101 -3.78 3.77 -8.87
C ILE A 101 -2.29 3.53 -9.07
N HIS A 102 -1.97 2.36 -9.58
CA HIS A 102 -0.61 1.97 -9.91
C HIS A 102 -0.49 1.86 -11.43
N ARG A 103 0.66 2.18 -11.97
CA ARG A 103 1.04 1.93 -13.36
C ARG A 103 2.37 1.20 -13.37
N TYR A 104 2.37 0.02 -13.97
CA TYR A 104 3.56 -0.80 -14.11
C TYR A 104 3.92 -0.94 -15.59
N THR A 105 5.13 -0.53 -15.96
CA THR A 105 5.64 -0.71 -17.33
C THR A 105 6.52 -1.94 -17.34
N PHE A 106 6.09 -2.97 -18.06
CA PHE A 106 6.73 -4.27 -18.14
C PHE A 106 7.63 -4.41 -19.37
N PRO A 107 8.69 -5.23 -19.30
CA PRO A 107 9.38 -5.73 -20.49
C PRO A 107 8.48 -6.72 -21.24
N GLU A 108 8.90 -7.10 -22.45
CA GLU A 108 8.27 -8.22 -23.16
C GLU A 108 8.56 -9.54 -22.43
N ASN A 109 7.53 -10.23 -21.99
CA ASN A 109 7.67 -11.54 -21.34
C ASN A 109 6.36 -12.34 -21.35
N THR A 110 6.46 -13.67 -21.36
CA THR A 110 5.33 -14.59 -21.29
C THR A 110 4.97 -15.00 -19.85
N GLU A 111 5.77 -14.62 -18.89
CA GLU A 111 5.59 -14.93 -17.47
C GLU A 111 5.60 -13.64 -16.63
N SER A 112 4.93 -12.58 -17.10
CA SER A 112 4.69 -11.38 -16.30
C SER A 112 3.53 -11.61 -15.34
N GLY A 113 3.50 -10.88 -14.21
CA GLY A 113 2.41 -11.04 -13.27
C GLY A 113 2.52 -10.16 -12.03
N PHE A 114 1.68 -10.49 -11.06
CA PHE A 114 1.70 -9.87 -9.73
C PHE A 114 1.61 -10.94 -8.64
N ILE A 115 2.21 -10.64 -7.51
CA ILE A 115 1.92 -11.30 -6.24
C ILE A 115 1.11 -10.33 -5.39
N ILE A 116 -0.09 -10.75 -4.95
CA ILE A 116 -0.85 -10.11 -3.88
C ILE A 116 -0.63 -10.93 -2.63
N ASP A 117 -0.06 -10.32 -1.60
CA ASP A 117 0.30 -10.98 -0.36
C ASP A 117 -0.50 -10.42 0.82
N LEU A 118 -1.41 -11.24 1.38
CA LEU A 118 -2.18 -10.89 2.57
C LEU A 118 -1.52 -11.35 3.87
N ASP A 119 -0.63 -12.34 3.84
CA ASP A 119 0.11 -12.74 5.04
C ASP A 119 1.24 -11.76 5.39
N TYR A 120 1.59 -10.84 4.47
CA TYR A 120 2.49 -9.75 4.77
C TYR A 120 1.86 -8.75 5.75
N SER A 121 2.64 -8.28 6.69
CA SER A 121 2.37 -7.13 7.55
C SER A 121 3.68 -6.61 8.13
N LEU A 122 3.73 -5.32 8.43
CA LEU A 122 4.86 -4.75 9.17
C LEU A 122 4.92 -5.37 10.58
N GLN A 123 6.14 -5.47 11.15
CA GLN A 123 6.39 -6.09 12.45
C GLN A 123 5.92 -7.55 12.57
N ARG A 124 5.69 -8.25 11.44
CA ARG A 124 5.26 -9.66 11.44
C ARG A 124 4.05 -9.90 12.34
N GLN A 125 3.04 -9.07 12.20
CA GLN A 125 1.82 -9.13 12.99
C GLN A 125 1.14 -10.50 12.89
N THR A 126 0.31 -10.81 13.85
CA THR A 126 -0.51 -12.02 13.80
C THR A 126 -1.70 -11.78 12.90
N ASN A 127 -1.73 -12.48 11.77
CA ASN A 127 -2.89 -12.54 10.88
C ASN A 127 -3.79 -13.68 11.36
N SER A 128 -5.02 -13.36 11.75
CA SER A 128 -5.97 -14.35 12.30
C SER A 128 -6.99 -14.83 11.28
N GLU A 129 -7.38 -13.96 10.36
CA GLU A 129 -8.34 -14.24 9.30
C GLU A 129 -7.78 -13.65 8.01
N MET A 130 -7.77 -14.45 6.94
CA MET A 130 -7.33 -14.00 5.63
C MET A 130 -8.07 -14.75 4.55
N GLU A 131 -8.63 -14.04 3.61
CA GLU A 131 -9.29 -14.62 2.43
C GLU A 131 -9.03 -13.77 1.20
N ILE A 132 -8.81 -14.43 0.07
CA ILE A 132 -8.73 -13.82 -1.26
C ILE A 132 -9.76 -14.49 -2.15
N GLU A 133 -10.56 -13.70 -2.83
CA GLU A 133 -11.54 -14.12 -3.83
C GLU A 133 -11.23 -13.46 -5.18
N VAL A 134 -11.24 -14.25 -6.25
CA VAL A 134 -11.14 -13.76 -7.62
C VAL A 134 -12.56 -13.61 -8.18
N ILE A 135 -12.97 -12.37 -8.44
CA ILE A 135 -14.31 -12.04 -8.92
C ILE A 135 -14.41 -12.27 -10.43
N SER A 136 -13.37 -11.92 -11.17
CA SER A 136 -13.28 -12.07 -12.62
C SER A 136 -11.82 -12.19 -13.05
N ASP A 137 -11.58 -12.26 -14.36
CA ASP A 137 -10.22 -12.24 -14.92
C ASP A 137 -9.49 -10.88 -14.78
N THR A 138 -10.16 -9.86 -14.25
CA THR A 138 -9.60 -8.52 -14.00
C THR A 138 -9.87 -7.98 -12.61
N GLU A 139 -10.63 -8.71 -11.78
CA GLU A 139 -11.04 -8.21 -10.45
C GLU A 139 -10.78 -9.24 -9.36
N ILE A 140 -10.21 -8.77 -8.25
CA ILE A 140 -9.88 -9.58 -7.08
C ILE A 140 -10.16 -8.78 -5.81
N CYS A 141 -10.61 -9.46 -4.78
CA CYS A 141 -10.88 -8.85 -3.48
C CYS A 141 -10.43 -9.79 -2.36
N GLY A 142 -10.54 -9.30 -1.15
CA GLY A 142 -10.26 -10.11 0.03
C GLY A 142 -10.30 -9.28 1.30
N HIS A 143 -10.05 -9.97 2.39
CA HIS A 143 -9.97 -9.34 3.70
C HIS A 143 -8.91 -10.02 4.57
N LYS A 144 -8.46 -9.29 5.57
CA LYS A 144 -7.63 -9.84 6.64
C LYS A 144 -7.96 -9.17 7.97
N LYS A 145 -7.69 -9.90 9.05
CA LYS A 145 -7.70 -9.40 10.41
C LYS A 145 -6.32 -9.55 11.01
N THR A 146 -5.77 -8.48 11.53
CA THR A 146 -4.47 -8.46 12.21
C THR A 146 -4.62 -8.05 13.66
N THR A 147 -3.64 -8.44 14.46
CA THR A 147 -3.54 -8.04 15.86
C THR A 147 -2.09 -7.73 16.20
N TYR A 148 -1.84 -6.51 16.63
CA TYR A 148 -0.57 -6.05 17.18
C TYR A 148 -0.83 -4.89 18.17
N TRP A 149 -0.46 -3.64 17.84
CA TRP A 149 -0.85 -2.46 18.61
C TRP A 149 -2.34 -2.16 18.47
N ALA A 150 -2.87 -2.25 17.27
CA ALA A 150 -4.30 -2.31 17.06
C ALA A 150 -4.77 -3.74 17.30
N PHE A 151 -5.62 -3.93 18.31
CA PHE A 151 -6.34 -5.17 18.49
C PHE A 151 -7.44 -5.24 17.44
N ASP A 152 -7.68 -6.39 16.86
CA ASP A 152 -8.81 -6.60 15.92
C ASP A 152 -8.86 -5.57 14.77
N GLN A 153 -7.73 -5.36 14.10
CA GLN A 153 -7.68 -4.52 12.92
C GLN A 153 -8.24 -5.28 11.71
N TYR A 154 -9.31 -4.76 11.13
CA TYR A 154 -9.93 -5.30 9.93
C TYR A 154 -9.53 -4.48 8.72
N ILE A 155 -9.11 -5.17 7.66
CA ILE A 155 -8.83 -4.59 6.35
C ILE A 155 -9.52 -5.41 5.27
N ASN A 156 -10.36 -4.76 4.50
CA ASN A 156 -10.95 -5.28 3.27
C ASN A 156 -10.33 -4.56 2.09
N PHE A 157 -10.06 -5.28 1.01
CA PHE A 157 -9.56 -4.66 -0.22
C PHE A 157 -10.36 -5.12 -1.45
N TYR A 158 -10.34 -4.28 -2.45
CA TYR A 158 -10.77 -4.58 -3.81
C TYR A 158 -9.73 -4.04 -4.77
N ALA A 159 -9.31 -4.86 -5.73
CA ALA A 159 -8.37 -4.47 -6.77
C ALA A 159 -8.90 -4.82 -8.15
N LYS A 160 -8.70 -3.88 -9.09
CA LYS A 160 -9.06 -4.04 -10.50
C LYS A 160 -7.85 -3.78 -11.37
N PHE A 161 -7.65 -4.66 -12.36
CA PHE A 161 -6.53 -4.63 -13.29
C PHE A 161 -7.03 -4.21 -14.68
N SER A 162 -6.22 -3.45 -15.40
CA SER A 162 -6.51 -3.02 -16.77
C SER A 162 -6.31 -4.14 -17.80
N LYS A 163 -5.73 -5.28 -17.37
CA LYS A 163 -5.41 -6.43 -18.21
C LYS A 163 -5.92 -7.71 -17.56
N PRO A 164 -6.54 -8.62 -18.34
CA PRO A 164 -6.93 -9.94 -17.85
C PRO A 164 -5.73 -10.77 -17.39
N PHE A 165 -5.93 -11.56 -16.35
CA PHE A 165 -4.95 -12.47 -15.75
C PHE A 165 -5.50 -13.88 -15.57
N SER A 166 -4.64 -14.87 -15.61
CA SER A 166 -4.87 -16.16 -14.95
C SER A 166 -4.26 -16.14 -13.55
N TYR A 167 -4.66 -17.04 -12.67
CA TYR A 167 -4.24 -16.98 -11.28
C TYR A 167 -4.01 -18.35 -10.63
N THR A 168 -3.24 -18.32 -9.55
CA THR A 168 -3.13 -19.42 -8.59
C THR A 168 -3.30 -18.83 -7.19
N LEU A 169 -4.26 -19.34 -6.43
CA LEU A 169 -4.40 -19.01 -5.02
C LEU A 169 -3.53 -19.95 -4.18
N VAL A 170 -2.78 -19.37 -3.26
CA VAL A 170 -1.97 -20.10 -2.29
C VAL A 170 -2.57 -19.84 -0.90
N THR A 171 -3.34 -20.81 -0.42
CA THR A 171 -3.99 -20.79 0.91
C THR A 171 -3.50 -22.01 1.68
N ASP A 172 -2.32 -21.91 2.25
CA ASP A 172 -1.62 -23.02 2.90
C ASP A 172 -1.09 -22.56 4.27
N SER A 173 -0.25 -23.34 4.89
CA SER A 173 0.50 -22.94 6.07
C SER A 173 1.96 -23.39 5.95
N ILE A 174 2.86 -22.53 6.39
CA ILE A 174 4.28 -22.86 6.52
C ILE A 174 4.53 -23.32 7.95
N THR A 175 5.12 -24.50 8.11
CA THR A 175 5.59 -24.96 9.41
C THR A 175 7.01 -24.46 9.61
N MET A 176 7.20 -23.69 10.67
CA MET A 176 8.49 -23.16 11.10
C MET A 176 9.33 -24.25 11.79
N ASP A 177 10.64 -24.05 11.90
CA ASP A 177 11.56 -24.98 12.59
C ASP A 177 11.17 -25.26 14.04
N ASN A 178 10.51 -24.30 14.71
CA ASN A 178 9.96 -24.44 16.06
C ASN A 178 8.60 -25.15 16.12
N GLY A 179 8.10 -25.66 14.98
CA GLY A 179 6.81 -26.34 14.88
C GLY A 179 5.59 -25.38 14.78
N LYS A 180 5.78 -24.06 14.86
CA LYS A 180 4.69 -23.09 14.68
C LYS A 180 4.23 -23.10 13.22
N ARG A 181 2.93 -23.15 12.99
CA ARG A 181 2.33 -23.01 11.67
C ARG A 181 1.95 -21.55 11.45
N LEU A 182 2.40 -20.97 10.32
CA LEU A 182 2.02 -19.65 9.88
C LEU A 182 1.09 -19.79 8.67
N PRO A 183 -0.09 -19.18 8.69
CA PRO A 183 -0.98 -19.18 7.52
C PRO A 183 -0.34 -18.43 6.37
N VAL A 184 -0.58 -18.90 5.15
CA VAL A 184 -0.19 -18.24 3.89
C VAL A 184 -1.45 -17.95 3.10
N CYS A 185 -1.59 -16.72 2.64
CA CYS A 185 -2.70 -16.30 1.81
C CYS A 185 -2.21 -15.33 0.73
N LYS A 186 -2.00 -15.85 -0.48
CA LYS A 186 -1.47 -15.08 -1.62
C LYS A 186 -2.22 -15.40 -2.89
N ALA A 187 -2.31 -14.40 -3.76
CA ALA A 187 -2.68 -14.62 -5.15
C ALA A 187 -1.48 -14.39 -6.07
N LEU A 188 -1.20 -15.35 -6.90
CA LEU A 188 -0.19 -15.31 -7.96
C LEU A 188 -0.94 -15.06 -9.28
N LEU A 189 -0.79 -13.87 -9.83
CA LEU A 189 -1.46 -13.47 -11.08
C LEU A 189 -0.48 -13.57 -12.25
N HIS A 190 -0.92 -14.05 -13.41
CA HIS A 190 -0.09 -14.29 -14.58
C HIS A 190 -0.72 -13.73 -15.85
N PHE A 191 0.10 -13.10 -16.68
CA PHE A 191 -0.26 -12.62 -18.01
C PHE A 191 0.99 -12.45 -18.89
N ASN A 192 0.81 -12.35 -20.19
CA ASN A 192 1.88 -12.02 -21.11
C ASN A 192 1.97 -10.50 -21.27
N THR A 193 3.16 -9.97 -21.50
CA THR A 193 3.37 -8.56 -21.81
C THR A 193 4.18 -8.38 -23.08
N SER A 194 3.84 -7.35 -23.85
CA SER A 194 4.66 -6.80 -24.91
C SER A 194 5.71 -5.84 -24.33
N LYS A 195 6.69 -5.47 -25.16
CA LYS A 195 7.70 -4.49 -24.74
C LYS A 195 7.05 -3.16 -24.34
N ASP A 196 7.45 -2.66 -23.18
CA ASP A 196 6.99 -1.39 -22.60
C ASP A 196 5.46 -1.33 -22.37
N GLU A 197 4.81 -2.49 -22.27
CA GLU A 197 3.38 -2.56 -21.99
C GLU A 197 3.05 -2.06 -20.59
N GLN A 198 2.06 -1.18 -20.51
CA GLN A 198 1.59 -0.63 -19.25
C GLN A 198 0.38 -1.42 -18.73
N VAL A 199 0.51 -1.96 -17.53
CA VAL A 199 -0.60 -2.55 -16.78
C VAL A 199 -0.94 -1.65 -15.61
N LEU A 200 -2.19 -1.20 -15.55
CA LEU A 200 -2.69 -0.37 -14.46
C LEU A 200 -3.46 -1.24 -13.46
N VAL A 201 -3.32 -0.87 -12.19
CA VAL A 201 -4.04 -1.50 -11.09
C VAL A 201 -4.68 -0.41 -10.23
N LYS A 202 -5.96 -0.57 -9.92
CA LYS A 202 -6.67 0.27 -8.94
C LYS A 202 -6.92 -0.55 -7.70
N VAL A 203 -6.62 0.02 -6.53
CA VAL A 203 -6.82 -0.64 -5.24
C VAL A 203 -7.60 0.28 -4.32
N GLY A 204 -8.69 -0.22 -3.76
CA GLY A 204 -9.43 0.41 -2.67
C GLY A 204 -9.32 -0.40 -1.41
N VAL A 205 -9.36 0.27 -0.25
CA VAL A 205 -9.37 -0.37 1.06
C VAL A 205 -10.52 0.17 1.91
N SER A 206 -11.00 -0.65 2.84
CA SER A 206 -12.05 -0.29 3.79
C SER A 206 -11.90 -1.12 5.07
N ALA A 207 -12.18 -0.50 6.21
CA ALA A 207 -12.30 -1.22 7.47
C ALA A 207 -13.70 -1.87 7.63
N VAL A 208 -14.67 -1.53 6.78
CA VAL A 208 -16.06 -1.97 6.90
C VAL A 208 -16.30 -3.29 6.16
N ASP A 209 -16.15 -3.29 4.83
CA ASP A 209 -16.36 -4.46 4.00
C ASP A 209 -15.74 -4.31 2.59
N ILE A 210 -15.76 -5.40 1.82
CA ILE A 210 -15.27 -5.43 0.43
C ILE A 210 -16.09 -4.48 -0.47
N ALA A 211 -17.39 -4.34 -0.24
CA ALA A 211 -18.24 -3.43 -1.01
C ALA A 211 -17.84 -1.96 -0.77
N GLY A 212 -17.49 -1.61 0.47
CA GLY A 212 -16.91 -0.32 0.82
C GLY A 212 -15.58 -0.07 0.12
N ALA A 213 -14.66 -1.03 0.15
CA ALA A 213 -13.38 -0.95 -0.55
C ALA A 213 -13.57 -0.73 -2.07
N ARG A 214 -14.49 -1.48 -2.69
CA ARG A 214 -14.85 -1.30 -4.10
C ARG A 214 -15.41 0.10 -4.37
N LYS A 215 -16.38 0.54 -3.57
CA LYS A 215 -17.02 1.84 -3.73
C LYS A 215 -16.03 3.00 -3.54
N ASN A 216 -15.10 2.87 -2.60
CA ASN A 216 -14.04 3.85 -2.37
C ASN A 216 -13.24 4.10 -3.64
N VAL A 217 -12.69 3.07 -4.26
CA VAL A 217 -11.86 3.23 -5.45
C VAL A 217 -12.67 3.57 -6.70
N GLU A 218 -13.86 3.01 -6.88
CA GLU A 218 -14.67 3.28 -8.07
C GLU A 218 -15.22 4.71 -8.09
N SER A 219 -15.57 5.28 -6.94
CA SER A 219 -16.03 6.67 -6.84
C SER A 219 -14.92 7.70 -7.04
N GLU A 220 -13.72 7.42 -6.54
CA GLU A 220 -12.59 8.36 -6.59
C GLU A 220 -11.72 8.18 -7.84
N ILE A 221 -11.67 6.96 -8.41
CA ILE A 221 -10.89 6.61 -9.61
C ILE A 221 -11.81 5.88 -10.61
N PRO A 222 -12.81 6.52 -11.20
CA PRO A 222 -13.78 5.88 -12.08
C PRO A 222 -13.15 5.35 -13.39
N GLY A 223 -12.10 6.01 -13.88
CA GLY A 223 -11.40 5.66 -15.12
C GLY A 223 -10.01 5.08 -14.89
N TRP A 224 -9.23 5.02 -15.98
CA TRP A 224 -7.85 4.54 -15.99
C TRP A 224 -6.83 5.66 -16.27
N ASP A 225 -7.22 6.92 -16.07
CA ASP A 225 -6.36 8.08 -16.32
C ASP A 225 -5.42 8.30 -15.12
N PHE A 226 -4.25 7.68 -15.17
CA PHE A 226 -3.21 7.79 -14.17
C PHE A 226 -2.72 9.23 -13.99
N GLU A 227 -2.53 9.96 -15.12
CA GLU A 227 -2.01 11.32 -15.07
C GLU A 227 -3.00 12.29 -14.43
N LYS A 228 -4.30 12.07 -14.63
CA LYS A 228 -5.33 12.84 -13.95
C LYS A 228 -5.24 12.65 -12.43
N VAL A 229 -5.17 11.41 -11.95
CA VAL A 229 -5.07 11.13 -10.51
C VAL A 229 -3.81 11.73 -9.92
N ARG A 230 -2.66 11.59 -10.59
CA ARG A 230 -1.39 12.20 -10.18
C ARG A 230 -1.50 13.73 -10.10
N LYS A 231 -2.10 14.37 -11.10
CA LYS A 231 -2.29 15.81 -11.12
C LYS A 231 -3.21 16.28 -9.99
N ASP A 232 -4.31 15.57 -9.77
CA ASP A 232 -5.28 15.90 -8.72
C ASP A 232 -4.65 15.76 -7.34
N ALA A 233 -3.88 14.70 -7.09
CA ALA A 233 -3.12 14.50 -5.85
C ALA A 233 -2.10 15.62 -5.62
N ARG A 234 -1.33 15.99 -6.66
CA ARG A 234 -0.39 17.12 -6.57
C ARG A 234 -1.10 18.43 -6.27
N THR A 235 -2.27 18.67 -6.88
CA THR A 235 -3.06 19.88 -6.61
C THR A 235 -3.52 19.93 -5.17
N ALA A 236 -4.08 18.83 -4.64
CA ALA A 236 -4.54 18.74 -3.26
C ALA A 236 -3.40 18.98 -2.26
N TRP A 237 -2.23 18.39 -2.49
CA TRP A 237 -1.05 18.64 -1.65
C TRP A 237 -0.54 20.08 -1.76
N ASN A 238 -0.53 20.68 -2.95
CA ASN A 238 -0.15 22.08 -3.10
C ASN A 238 -1.13 23.02 -2.38
N GLU A 239 -2.43 22.74 -2.42
CA GLU A 239 -3.44 23.49 -1.66
C GLU A 239 -3.20 23.40 -0.15
N TYR A 240 -2.82 22.20 0.35
CA TYR A 240 -2.50 22.00 1.75
C TYR A 240 -1.22 22.76 2.15
N LEU A 241 -0.13 22.58 1.40
CA LEU A 241 1.18 23.15 1.70
C LEU A 241 1.21 24.67 1.53
N SER A 242 0.41 25.25 0.61
CA SER A 242 0.34 26.68 0.37
C SER A 242 -0.42 27.47 1.43
N LYS A 243 -0.98 26.81 2.46
CA LYS A 243 -1.59 27.50 3.60
C LYS A 243 -0.58 28.34 4.39
N ILE A 244 0.69 27.99 4.30
CA ILE A 244 1.80 28.74 4.88
C ILE A 244 2.80 29.02 3.77
N ASP A 245 3.05 30.29 3.47
CA ASP A 245 4.09 30.70 2.53
C ASP A 245 5.25 31.32 3.28
N ILE A 246 6.46 30.78 3.07
CA ILE A 246 7.68 31.27 3.69
C ILE A 246 8.63 31.89 2.66
N THR A 247 9.27 32.99 3.05
CA THR A 247 10.33 33.63 2.27
C THR A 247 11.67 33.38 2.94
N THR A 248 12.55 32.69 2.25
CA THR A 248 13.93 32.46 2.66
C THR A 248 14.83 32.48 1.44
N SER A 249 16.08 32.93 1.58
CA SER A 249 17.12 32.82 0.56
C SER A 249 17.75 31.41 0.51
N ASP A 250 17.58 30.63 1.60
CA ASP A 250 18.11 29.28 1.69
C ASP A 250 17.09 28.27 1.16
N LYS A 251 17.49 27.52 0.13
CA LYS A 251 16.67 26.49 -0.47
C LYS A 251 16.52 25.25 0.40
N GLU A 252 17.53 24.96 1.22
CA GLU A 252 17.54 23.82 2.15
C GLU A 252 16.54 24.07 3.28
N ASP A 253 16.58 25.25 3.91
CA ASP A 253 15.59 25.65 4.92
C ASP A 253 14.16 25.57 4.37
N LYS A 254 13.96 26.00 3.14
CA LYS A 254 12.64 25.92 2.47
C LYS A 254 12.19 24.48 2.27
N ALA A 255 13.10 23.58 1.86
CA ALA A 255 12.81 22.16 1.69
C ALA A 255 12.50 21.50 3.05
N ILE A 256 13.28 21.79 4.08
CA ILE A 256 13.05 21.28 5.44
C ILE A 256 11.68 21.71 5.96
N PHE A 257 11.32 22.99 5.82
CA PHE A 257 10.04 23.50 6.27
C PHE A 257 8.86 22.81 5.60
N TYR A 258 8.86 22.72 4.26
CA TYR A 258 7.73 22.11 3.55
C TYR A 258 7.69 20.59 3.70
N THR A 259 8.83 19.94 3.92
CA THR A 259 8.86 18.50 4.28
C THR A 259 8.25 18.28 5.66
N ALA A 260 8.58 19.10 6.64
CA ALA A 260 7.97 19.03 7.97
C ALA A 260 6.46 19.30 7.90
N LEU A 261 6.03 20.32 7.14
CA LEU A 261 4.61 20.61 6.94
C LEU A 261 3.88 19.46 6.23
N TYR A 262 4.51 18.82 5.23
CA TYR A 262 3.98 17.62 4.58
C TYR A 262 3.75 16.49 5.60
N HIS A 263 4.71 16.24 6.48
CA HIS A 263 4.58 15.20 7.51
C HIS A 263 3.39 15.45 8.44
N THR A 264 3.05 16.69 8.75
CA THR A 264 1.86 16.99 9.57
C THR A 264 0.53 16.67 8.88
N GLY A 265 0.54 16.52 7.55
CA GLY A 265 -0.64 16.18 6.77
C GLY A 265 -0.83 14.69 6.48
N ILE A 266 0.14 13.82 6.86
CA ILE A 266 0.05 12.39 6.58
C ILE A 266 -0.90 11.68 7.57
N SER A 267 -0.95 12.14 8.81
CA SER A 267 -1.83 11.62 9.87
C SER A 267 -2.66 12.78 10.46
N PRO A 268 -3.87 12.52 10.95
CA PRO A 268 -4.60 11.25 11.01
C PRO A 268 -5.14 10.77 9.66
N ASN A 269 -5.37 9.47 9.54
CA ASN A 269 -5.89 8.85 8.32
C ASN A 269 -7.42 8.95 8.25
N LEU A 270 -7.94 9.24 7.07
CA LEU A 270 -9.38 9.18 6.81
C LEU A 270 -9.90 7.74 6.96
N PHE A 271 -10.93 7.53 7.77
CA PHE A 271 -11.45 6.21 8.11
C PHE A 271 -12.89 5.97 7.64
N THR A 272 -13.60 7.02 7.26
CA THR A 272 -14.94 6.94 6.68
C THR A 272 -14.88 6.54 5.21
N ASP A 273 -15.64 5.53 4.81
CA ASP A 273 -15.84 5.12 3.43
C ASP A 273 -16.56 6.21 2.60
N ALA A 274 -16.52 6.10 1.28
CA ALA A 274 -17.15 7.05 0.38
C ALA A 274 -18.68 7.14 0.53
N ASP A 275 -19.30 6.11 1.12
CA ASP A 275 -20.74 6.10 1.45
C ASP A 275 -21.07 6.58 2.87
N GLY A 276 -20.05 7.01 3.62
CA GLY A 276 -20.22 7.52 4.97
C GLY A 276 -20.16 6.45 6.07
N ARG A 277 -20.04 5.17 5.71
CA ARG A 277 -19.88 4.11 6.72
C ARG A 277 -18.45 4.10 7.30
N TYR A 278 -18.32 3.66 8.54
CA TYR A 278 -17.05 3.44 9.21
C TYR A 278 -17.16 2.36 10.29
N LEU A 279 -16.07 1.72 10.63
CA LEU A 279 -15.99 0.80 11.75
C LEU A 279 -15.72 1.60 13.05
N GLY A 280 -16.60 1.48 14.04
CA GLY A 280 -16.46 2.15 15.33
C GLY A 280 -15.43 1.49 16.24
N MET A 281 -15.09 2.15 17.34
CA MET A 281 -14.23 1.58 18.41
C MET A 281 -14.90 0.41 19.14
N ASP A 282 -16.20 0.26 18.99
CA ASP A 282 -17.01 -0.87 19.46
C ASP A 282 -16.99 -2.05 18.49
N LEU A 283 -16.26 -1.94 17.38
CA LEU A 283 -16.18 -2.90 16.28
C LEU A 283 -17.52 -3.09 15.54
N GLU A 284 -18.45 -2.16 15.68
CA GLU A 284 -19.70 -2.12 14.94
C GLU A 284 -19.62 -1.13 13.77
N VAL A 285 -20.37 -1.43 12.71
CA VAL A 285 -20.45 -0.56 11.54
C VAL A 285 -21.46 0.55 11.79
N HIS A 286 -20.99 1.79 11.70
CA HIS A 286 -21.81 2.99 11.87
C HIS A 286 -21.98 3.74 10.56
N GLN A 287 -23.08 4.50 10.46
CA GLN A 287 -23.31 5.47 9.38
C GLN A 287 -22.98 6.87 9.90
N GLY A 288 -21.91 7.45 9.36
CA GLY A 288 -21.50 8.80 9.64
C GLY A 288 -22.01 9.81 8.60
N ASP A 289 -21.64 11.06 8.81
CA ASP A 289 -21.86 12.15 7.87
C ASP A 289 -20.60 12.33 7.01
N THR A 290 -20.75 12.34 5.69
CA THR A 290 -19.63 12.54 4.76
C THR A 290 -19.02 13.96 4.84
N LEU A 291 -19.75 14.92 5.42
CA LEU A 291 -19.26 16.27 5.69
C LEU A 291 -18.38 16.33 6.96
N ASN A 292 -18.60 15.39 7.88
CA ASN A 292 -17.86 15.27 9.13
C ASN A 292 -17.23 13.86 9.21
N PRO A 293 -16.20 13.57 8.39
CA PRO A 293 -15.63 12.24 8.31
C PRO A 293 -14.89 11.86 9.59
N ILE A 294 -14.88 10.57 9.88
CA ILE A 294 -14.10 9.99 10.98
C ILE A 294 -12.67 9.75 10.51
N TYR A 295 -11.74 10.03 11.39
CA TYR A 295 -10.31 9.77 11.20
C TYR A 295 -9.79 8.78 12.23
N THR A 296 -8.69 8.14 11.94
CA THR A 296 -7.98 7.18 12.80
C THR A 296 -6.47 7.39 12.75
N VAL A 297 -5.73 6.64 13.55
CA VAL A 297 -4.27 6.75 13.69
C VAL A 297 -3.86 8.13 14.19
N PHE A 298 -4.41 8.50 15.35
CA PHE A 298 -4.05 9.75 16.03
C PHE A 298 -2.74 9.59 16.78
N SER A 299 -1.81 10.55 16.62
CA SER A 299 -0.69 10.74 17.52
C SER A 299 -1.02 11.87 18.50
N LEU A 300 -1.15 11.52 19.77
CA LEU A 300 -1.48 12.52 20.83
C LEU A 300 -0.25 13.19 21.41
N TRP A 301 0.94 12.78 21.05
CA TRP A 301 2.19 13.39 21.50
C TRP A 301 2.33 14.83 21.02
N ASP A 302 2.01 15.05 19.77
CA ASP A 302 2.19 16.34 19.12
C ASP A 302 1.13 17.37 19.53
N THR A 303 0.02 16.91 20.12
CA THR A 303 -1.09 17.78 20.58
C THR A 303 -0.92 18.32 22.00
N PHE A 304 0.12 17.92 22.72
CA PHE A 304 0.32 18.28 24.14
C PHE A 304 0.40 19.79 24.37
N ARG A 305 0.85 20.54 23.38
CA ARG A 305 1.05 22.01 23.47
C ARG A 305 0.42 22.77 22.31
N ALA A 306 -0.44 22.14 21.53
CA ALA A 306 -1.15 22.77 20.42
C ALA A 306 -2.55 23.21 20.83
#